data_faad6a67db646cff2cb596c36dd99299
#
_entry.id   faad6a67db646cff2cb596c36dd99299
#
_cell.length_a   1.000
_cell.length_b   1.000
_cell.length_c   1.000
_cell.angle_alpha   90.00
_cell.angle_beta   90.00
_cell.angle_gamma   90.00
#
_symmetry.space_group_name_H-M   'P 1'
#
loop_
_entity.id
_entity.type
_entity.pdbx_description
1 polymer ?
#
loop_
_entity_poly.entity_id
_entity_poly.type
_entity_poly.pdbx_seq_one_letter_code
_entity_poly.pdbx_strand_id
1 'polypeptide(L)' 'MKLPRVLREQAKFYESKGFHIIDVEPRSGAHFLVKFAEFPEPQIVSKNGSDSRALHNNVAAYRRLKEKHDGTNP' A
#
# COMPACT_ATOMS: atom_id res chain seq x y z
N MET A 1 1.43 9.32 12.15
CA MET A 1 0.64 8.08 12.23
C MET A 1 1.47 6.92 12.71
N LYS A 2 0.89 6.08 13.51
CA LYS A 2 1.62 4.96 14.07
C LYS A 2 1.23 3.68 13.35
N LEU A 3 2.19 3.08 12.66
CA LEU A 3 1.90 1.84 11.93
C LEU A 3 1.90 0.63 12.85
N PRO A 4 0.97 -0.30 12.66
CA PRO A 4 1.06 -1.59 13.35
C PRO A 4 2.38 -2.27 13.02
N ARG A 5 2.91 -2.97 14.00
CA ARG A 5 4.20 -3.63 13.84
C ARG A 5 4.26 -4.55 12.62
N VAL A 6 3.18 -5.28 12.39
CA VAL A 6 3.12 -6.23 11.27
C VAL A 6 3.16 -5.56 9.90
N LEU A 7 2.86 -4.28 9.83
CA LEU A 7 2.89 -3.55 8.56
C LEU A 7 4.18 -2.78 8.34
N ARG A 8 5.06 -2.72 9.32
CA ARG A 8 6.28 -1.90 9.19
C ARG A 8 7.19 -2.38 8.07
N GLU A 9 7.36 -3.68 7.93
CA GLU A 9 8.20 -4.20 6.86
C GLU A 9 7.59 -3.97 5.51
N GLN A 10 6.29 -4.18 5.39
CA GLN A 10 5.58 -3.90 4.14
C GLN A 10 5.70 -2.43 3.79
N ALA A 11 5.54 -1.55 4.78
CA ALA A 11 5.63 -0.12 4.56
C ALA A 11 7.01 0.28 4.05
N LYS A 12 8.07 -0.30 4.59
CA LYS A 12 9.42 -0.03 4.12
C LYS A 12 9.58 -0.42 2.66
N PHE A 13 9.05 -1.57 2.29
CA PHE A 13 9.13 -2.02 0.91
C PHE A 13 8.41 -1.05 -0.02
N TYR A 14 7.18 -0.65 0.34
CA TYR A 14 6.40 0.26 -0.48
C TYR A 14 7.08 1.62 -0.58
N GLU A 15 7.63 2.12 0.51
CA GLU A 15 8.37 3.38 0.50
C GLU A 15 9.57 3.33 -0.43
N SER A 16 10.27 2.21 -0.46
CA SER A 16 11.42 2.06 -1.36
C SER A 16 11.00 2.10 -2.82
N LYS A 17 9.72 1.89 -3.09
CA LYS A 17 9.17 1.96 -4.45
C LYS A 17 8.41 3.26 -4.71
N GLY A 18 8.45 4.19 -3.77
CA GLY A 18 7.83 5.49 -3.93
C GLY A 18 6.38 5.58 -3.46
N PHE A 19 5.93 4.65 -2.65
CA PHE A 19 4.55 4.65 -2.14
C PHE A 19 4.54 4.79 -0.63
N HIS A 20 3.90 5.85 -0.14
CA HIS A 20 3.92 6.20 1.28
C HIS A 20 2.55 6.02 1.91
N ILE A 21 2.51 5.27 3.00
CA ILE A 21 1.27 5.03 3.73
C ILE A 21 0.96 6.25 4.59
N ILE A 22 -0.24 6.78 4.46
CA ILE A 22 -0.67 7.94 5.23
C ILE A 22 -1.77 7.61 6.23
N ASP A 23 -2.41 6.46 6.10
CA ASP A 23 -3.45 6.06 7.05
C ASP A 23 -3.65 4.56 7.01
N VAL A 24 -3.97 3.97 8.15
CA VAL A 24 -4.20 2.54 8.28
C VAL A 24 -5.42 2.32 9.17
N GLU A 25 -6.31 1.46 8.73
CA GLU A 25 -7.51 1.13 9.48
C GLU A 25 -7.65 -0.38 9.57
N PRO A 26 -7.77 -0.95 10.78
CA PRO A 26 -7.93 -2.40 10.90
C PRO A 26 -9.26 -2.86 10.32
N ARG A 27 -9.24 -4.01 9.68
CA ARG A 27 -10.43 -4.67 9.18
C ARG A 27 -10.54 -6.05 9.81
N SER A 28 -11.68 -6.70 9.61
CA SER A 28 -11.90 -8.01 10.20
C SER A 28 -10.87 -9.02 9.70
N GLY A 29 -10.53 -9.94 10.56
CA GLY A 29 -9.54 -10.93 10.24
C GLY A 29 -8.14 -10.34 10.28
N ALA A 30 -7.32 -10.76 9.35
CA ALA A 30 -5.92 -10.36 9.30
C ALA A 30 -5.67 -9.30 8.23
N HIS A 31 -6.64 -8.39 8.04
CA HIS A 31 -6.54 -7.40 6.98
C HIS A 31 -6.52 -5.98 7.53
N PHE A 32 -5.91 -5.08 6.75
CA PHE A 32 -5.90 -3.65 7.06
C PHE A 32 -6.30 -2.88 5.81
N LEU A 33 -7.03 -1.80 6.00
CA LEU A 33 -7.31 -0.86 4.93
C LEU A 33 -6.24 0.22 5.01
N VAL A 34 -5.49 0.39 3.94
CA VAL A 34 -4.33 1.26 3.91
C VAL A 34 -4.53 2.34 2.87
N LYS A 35 -4.22 3.58 3.22
CA LYS A 35 -4.26 4.69 2.28
C LYS A 35 -2.85 5.16 1.99
N PHE A 36 -2.59 5.45 0.71
CA PHE A 36 -1.30 5.92 0.25
C PHE A 36 -1.39 7.39 -0.18
N ALA A 37 -0.28 8.10 -0.07
CA ALA A 37 -0.22 9.50 -0.47
C ALA A 37 -0.33 9.67 -1.98
N GLU A 38 0.06 8.65 -2.75
CA GLU A 38 0.20 8.77 -4.20
C GLU A 38 -1.09 8.56 -4.98
N PHE A 39 -2.13 8.03 -4.35
CA PHE A 39 -3.43 7.85 -5.00
C PHE A 39 -4.53 7.78 -3.95
N PRO A 40 -5.78 8.14 -4.31
CA PRO A 40 -6.86 8.22 -3.32
C PRO A 40 -7.53 6.90 -2.97
N GLU A 41 -7.41 5.88 -3.80
CA GLU A 41 -8.08 4.61 -3.53
C GLU A 41 -7.44 3.86 -2.39
N PRO A 42 -8.18 3.52 -1.33
CA PRO A 42 -7.62 2.73 -0.26
C PRO A 42 -7.39 1.28 -0.72
N GLN A 43 -6.40 0.63 -0.12
CA GLN A 43 -6.03 -0.72 -0.49
C GLN A 43 -6.16 -1.65 0.70
N ILE A 44 -6.55 -2.90 0.44
CA ILE A 44 -6.61 -3.92 1.49
C ILE A 44 -5.29 -4.68 1.44
N VAL A 45 -4.60 -4.75 2.57
CA VAL A 45 -3.38 -5.54 2.68
C VAL A 45 -3.53 -6.55 3.80
N SER A 46 -2.93 -7.70 3.64
CA SER A 46 -2.94 -8.74 4.66
C SER A 46 -1.77 -8.54 5.61
N LYS A 47 -1.98 -8.78 6.89
CA LYS A 47 -0.88 -8.70 7.84
C LYS A 47 0.15 -9.80 7.60
N ASN A 48 -0.21 -10.85 6.85
CA ASN A 48 0.72 -11.90 6.50
C ASN A 48 1.30 -11.71 5.09
N GLY A 49 1.14 -10.53 4.53
CA GLY A 49 1.52 -10.26 3.16
C GLY A 49 2.94 -9.80 2.96
N SER A 50 3.88 -10.25 3.79
CA SER A 50 5.27 -9.87 3.60
C SER A 50 5.99 -10.74 2.57
N ASP A 51 5.29 -11.69 1.97
CA ASP A 51 5.83 -12.49 0.89
C ASP A 51 6.23 -11.57 -0.27
N SER A 52 7.44 -11.72 -0.77
CA SER A 52 7.96 -10.81 -1.79
C SER A 52 7.12 -10.79 -3.06
N ARG A 53 6.56 -11.94 -3.43
CA ARG A 53 5.70 -12.00 -4.61
C ARG A 53 4.44 -11.14 -4.43
N ALA A 54 3.81 -11.24 -3.27
CA ALA A 54 2.63 -10.43 -2.97
C ALA A 54 2.97 -8.94 -2.96
N LEU A 55 4.11 -8.59 -2.39
CA LEU A 55 4.54 -7.20 -2.34
C LEU A 55 4.80 -6.64 -3.73
N HIS A 56 5.46 -7.41 -4.59
CA HIS A 56 5.70 -6.97 -5.97
C HIS A 56 4.41 -6.82 -6.75
N ASN A 57 3.47 -7.73 -6.58
CA ASN A 57 2.17 -7.64 -7.24
C ASN A 57 1.41 -6.40 -6.77
N ASN A 58 1.47 -6.10 -5.49
CA ASN A 58 0.82 -4.92 -4.94
C ASN A 58 1.44 -3.63 -5.52
N VAL A 59 2.76 -3.58 -5.61
CA VAL A 59 3.43 -2.41 -6.17
C VAL A 59 3.04 -2.19 -7.62
N ALA A 60 2.92 -3.27 -8.40
CA ALA A 60 2.48 -3.15 -9.79
C ALA A 60 1.09 -2.54 -9.88
N ALA A 61 0.17 -2.97 -9.00
CA ALA A 61 -1.18 -2.40 -8.95
C ALA A 61 -1.14 -0.92 -8.52
N TYR A 62 -0.31 -0.59 -7.54
CA TYR A 62 -0.19 0.78 -7.04
C TYR A 62 0.38 1.71 -8.11
N ARG A 63 1.32 1.23 -8.92
CA ARG A 63 1.85 2.03 -10.03
C ARG A 63 0.76 2.38 -11.02
N ARG A 64 -0.12 1.45 -11.32
CA ARG A 64 -1.24 1.73 -12.22
C ARG A 64 -2.17 2.79 -11.65
N LEU A 65 -2.44 2.71 -10.35
CA LEU A 65 -3.29 3.69 -9.70
C LEU A 65 -2.65 5.06 -9.68
N LYS A 66 -1.36 5.11 -9.41
CA LYS A 66 -0.64 6.37 -9.42
C LYS A 66 -0.65 7.01 -10.80
N GLU A 67 -0.38 6.22 -11.83
CA GLU A 67 -0.40 6.72 -13.20
C GLU A 67 -1.77 7.24 -13.58
N LYS A 68 -2.82 6.57 -13.14
CA LYS A 68 -4.18 7.00 -13.40
C LYS A 68 -4.46 8.39 -12.85
N HIS A 69 -3.86 8.72 -11.70
CA HIS A 69 -4.11 10.00 -11.03
C HIS A 69 -3.03 11.05 -11.28
N ASP A 70 -1.93 10.71 -11.89
CA ASP A 70 -0.86 11.64 -12.16
C ASP A 70 -1.03 12.37 -13.48
N GLY A 71 -2.18 12.54 -13.91
CA GLY A 71 -2.44 13.29 -15.08
C GLY A 71 -1.98 12.68 -16.27
N THR A 72 -2.12 11.55 -16.30
CA THR A 72 -1.77 10.92 -17.36
C THR A 72 -2.38 11.32 -18.53
N ASN A 73 -3.06 12.15 -18.55
CA ASN A 73 -3.64 12.51 -19.61
C ASN A 73 -3.04 13.29 -20.24
N PRO A 74 -2.87 13.00 -21.11
CA PRO A 74 -2.26 13.74 -21.99
C PRO A 74 -2.86 14.87 -22.20
#